data_f7a5722103d347f939fe3a967401ee18
#
_entry.id   f7a5722103d347f939fe3a967401ee18
#
_cell.length_a   1.000
_cell.length_b   1.000
_cell.length_c   1.000
_cell.angle_alpha   90.00
_cell.angle_beta   90.00
_cell.angle_gamma   90.00
#
_symmetry.space_group_name_H-M   'P 1'
#
loop_
_entity.id
_entity.type
_entity.pdbx_description
1 polymer ?
#
loop_
_entity_poly.entity_id
_entity_poly.type
_entity_poly.pdbx_seq_one_letter_code
_entity_poly.pdbx_strand_id
1 'polypeptide(L)'
;VNMFLSSVLVKTVVCGRQYIPKEGPYIVAINHFHIFDPALVAYSIRKPISFLAASDQEIEWYVVLAGKLYGFIPTNRTHLAPSTIKKALQALTRGDILGIFPEATSGFALRKPKKGVTYLSIKSACKILPVGVIGLDDIWNNWFRGVRPKVSVRIGKPFSVPEKFPPDRNKREKMLSDIGNDIMCHIAALLPESRHGDYAGNQKIGYYKD
;
A
#
# COMPACT_ATOMS: atom_id res chain seq x y z
N VAL A 1 1.78 21.75 -4.56
CA VAL A 1 0.31 21.91 -4.40
C VAL A 1 -0.24 20.87 -3.43
N ASN A 2 0.18 19.58 -3.47
CA ASN A 2 -0.37 18.52 -2.61
C ASN A 2 0.02 18.60 -1.13
N MET A 3 1.20 19.13 -0.81
CA MET A 3 1.62 19.32 0.61
C MET A 3 0.74 20.31 1.34
N PHE A 4 0.26 21.34 0.67
CA PHE A 4 -0.61 22.36 1.25
C PHE A 4 -2.02 21.80 1.49
N LEU A 5 -2.60 21.08 0.51
CA LEU A 5 -3.95 20.52 0.64
C LEU A 5 -4.05 19.50 1.79
N SER A 6 -3.11 18.58 1.89
CA SER A 6 -3.11 17.57 2.98
C SER A 6 -2.84 18.17 4.35
N SER A 7 -2.04 19.23 4.45
CA SER A 7 -1.79 19.91 5.73
C SER A 7 -2.95 20.80 6.20
N VAL A 8 -3.76 21.31 5.26
CA VAL A 8 -4.92 22.15 5.58
C VAL A 8 -6.15 21.31 5.91
N LEU A 9 -6.41 20.25 5.16
CA LEU A 9 -7.65 19.47 5.26
C LEU A 9 -7.63 18.41 6.37
N VAL A 10 -6.45 17.89 6.73
CA VAL A 10 -6.31 16.86 7.77
C VAL A 10 -5.13 17.17 8.70
N LYS A 11 -5.20 16.70 9.94
CA LYS A 11 -4.08 16.73 10.88
C LYS A 11 -3.33 15.39 10.80
N THR A 12 -2.28 15.33 9.97
CA THR A 12 -1.52 14.10 9.75
C THR A 12 -0.41 13.93 10.77
N VAL A 13 -0.39 12.81 11.47
CA VAL A 13 0.71 12.35 12.33
C VAL A 13 1.46 11.24 11.60
N VAL A 14 2.75 11.42 11.36
CA VAL A 14 3.59 10.44 10.66
C VAL A 14 4.64 9.89 11.61
N CYS A 15 4.62 8.57 11.83
CA CYS A 15 5.60 7.85 12.62
C CYS A 15 6.43 6.92 11.72
N GLY A 16 7.69 6.65 12.09
CA GLY A 16 8.54 5.70 11.37
C GLY A 16 9.25 6.25 10.13
N ARG A 17 9.34 7.56 9.95
CA ARG A 17 10.04 8.15 8.78
C ARG A 17 11.50 7.72 8.65
N GLN A 18 12.16 7.37 9.74
CA GLN A 18 13.54 6.86 9.76
C GLN A 18 13.69 5.54 8.99
N TYR A 19 12.61 4.79 8.77
CA TYR A 19 12.60 3.53 8.03
C TYR A 19 12.49 3.70 6.51
N ILE A 20 12.19 4.91 6.03
CA ILE A 20 12.09 5.17 4.59
C ILE A 20 13.47 5.01 3.94
N PRO A 21 13.65 4.09 2.97
CA PRO A 21 14.93 3.96 2.27
C PRO A 21 15.33 5.28 1.61
N LYS A 22 16.62 5.62 1.69
CA LYS A 22 17.15 6.87 1.10
C LYS A 22 16.93 6.92 -0.41
N GLU A 23 17.07 5.78 -1.08
CA GLU A 23 16.95 5.63 -2.54
C GLU A 23 16.05 4.44 -2.90
N GLY A 24 15.44 4.49 -4.09
CA GLY A 24 14.75 3.36 -4.70
C GLY A 24 15.72 2.38 -5.39
N PRO A 25 15.18 1.29 -5.96
CA PRO A 25 13.77 0.93 -5.96
C PRO A 25 13.31 0.26 -4.67
N TYR A 26 12.06 0.46 -4.30
CA TYR A 26 11.38 -0.32 -3.27
C TYR A 26 9.85 -0.29 -3.49
N ILE A 27 9.17 -1.24 -2.87
CA ILE A 27 7.72 -1.34 -2.92
C ILE A 27 7.15 -0.81 -1.61
N VAL A 28 6.16 0.08 -1.67
CA VAL A 28 5.37 0.52 -0.52
C VAL A 28 4.09 -0.30 -0.49
N ALA A 29 3.91 -1.14 0.53
CA ALA A 29 2.72 -1.95 0.73
C ALA A 29 1.82 -1.28 1.79
N ILE A 30 0.58 -0.96 1.42
CA ILE A 30 -0.31 -0.09 2.17
C ILE A 30 -1.68 -0.75 2.35
N ASN A 31 -2.32 -0.65 3.53
CA ASN A 31 -3.75 -0.95 3.64
C ASN A 31 -4.58 0.02 2.80
N HIS A 32 -5.77 -0.40 2.36
CA HIS A 32 -6.66 0.44 1.56
C HIS A 32 -8.02 0.58 2.24
N PHE A 33 -8.17 1.63 3.04
CA PHE A 33 -9.42 1.92 3.75
C PHE A 33 -10.17 3.11 3.16
N HIS A 34 -9.45 4.01 2.47
CA HIS A 34 -10.05 5.22 1.91
C HIS A 34 -9.39 5.68 0.60
N ILE A 35 -10.15 6.40 -0.24
CA ILE A 35 -9.66 6.92 -1.53
C ILE A 35 -8.47 7.88 -1.39
N PHE A 36 -8.33 8.54 -0.24
CA PHE A 36 -7.23 9.47 0.02
C PHE A 36 -5.95 8.81 0.55
N ASP A 37 -5.92 7.49 0.77
CA ASP A 37 -4.72 6.79 1.26
C ASP A 37 -3.49 7.04 0.38
N PRO A 38 -3.55 6.97 -0.97
CA PRO A 38 -2.38 7.22 -1.82
C PRO A 38 -1.80 8.61 -1.63
N ALA A 39 -2.66 9.63 -1.52
CA ALA A 39 -2.23 11.02 -1.34
C ALA A 39 -1.52 11.24 0.01
N LEU A 40 -2.04 10.63 1.09
CA LEU A 40 -1.44 10.70 2.41
C LEU A 40 -0.11 9.98 2.50
N VAL A 41 0.02 8.84 1.83
CA VAL A 41 1.28 8.10 1.77
C VAL A 41 2.34 8.87 0.99
N ALA A 42 1.98 9.41 -0.19
CA ALA A 42 2.88 10.26 -0.97
C ALA A 42 3.34 11.51 -0.18
N TYR A 43 2.41 12.17 0.54
CA TYR A 43 2.72 13.26 1.45
C TYR A 43 3.69 12.84 2.57
N SER A 44 3.50 11.65 3.14
CA SER A 44 4.25 11.16 4.28
C SER A 44 5.66 10.73 3.90
N ILE A 45 5.83 10.08 2.76
CA ILE A 45 7.12 9.60 2.24
C ILE A 45 7.92 10.73 1.59
N ARG A 46 7.26 11.75 1.04
CA ARG A 46 7.88 12.91 0.38
C ARG A 46 8.77 12.55 -0.82
N LYS A 47 8.42 11.49 -1.52
CA LYS A 47 9.07 11.04 -2.77
C LYS A 47 8.01 10.71 -3.81
N PRO A 48 8.34 10.81 -5.11
CA PRO A 48 7.44 10.33 -6.16
C PRO A 48 7.16 8.84 -5.99
N ILE A 49 5.89 8.47 -6.01
CA ILE A 49 5.44 7.07 -5.91
C ILE A 49 4.50 6.78 -7.08
N SER A 50 4.78 5.75 -7.85
CA SER A 50 3.90 5.23 -8.88
C SER A 50 2.95 4.21 -8.26
N PHE A 51 1.64 4.47 -8.25
CA PHE A 51 0.65 3.55 -7.67
C PHE A 51 0.06 2.62 -8.72
N LEU A 52 -0.17 1.35 -8.35
CA LEU A 52 -1.06 0.48 -9.10
C LEU A 52 -2.51 0.89 -8.80
N ALA A 53 -3.22 1.37 -9.80
CA ALA A 53 -4.60 1.83 -9.67
C ALA A 53 -5.53 1.06 -10.59
N ALA A 54 -6.72 0.70 -10.07
CA ALA A 54 -7.75 0.01 -10.84
C ALA A 54 -8.24 0.88 -12.00
N SER A 55 -8.33 0.30 -13.20
CA SER A 55 -8.81 0.93 -14.42
C SER A 55 -10.05 0.25 -15.00
N ASP A 56 -10.64 -0.68 -14.26
CA ASP A 56 -11.76 -1.53 -14.65
C ASP A 56 -13.13 -1.01 -14.18
N GLN A 57 -13.19 0.20 -13.63
CA GLN A 57 -14.43 0.90 -13.28
C GLN A 57 -14.43 2.30 -13.90
N GLU A 58 -15.61 2.91 -14.01
CA GLU A 58 -15.73 4.34 -14.31
C GLU A 58 -14.92 5.13 -13.29
N ILE A 59 -13.79 5.64 -13.75
CA ILE A 59 -12.86 6.38 -12.90
C ILE A 59 -13.41 7.79 -12.76
N GLU A 60 -13.81 8.16 -11.57
CA GLU A 60 -14.21 9.52 -11.25
C GLU A 60 -13.14 10.52 -11.69
N TRP A 61 -13.54 11.63 -12.30
CA TRP A 61 -12.63 12.61 -12.92
C TRP A 61 -11.48 13.07 -12.00
N TYR A 62 -11.73 13.14 -10.70
CA TYR A 62 -10.70 13.53 -9.71
C TYR A 62 -9.64 12.44 -9.51
N VAL A 63 -9.98 11.16 -9.72
CA VAL A 63 -9.01 10.05 -9.69
C VAL A 63 -8.13 10.08 -10.94
N VAL A 64 -8.69 10.46 -12.10
CA VAL A 64 -7.93 10.67 -13.33
C VAL A 64 -6.95 11.83 -13.14
N LEU A 65 -7.40 12.91 -12.52
CA LEU A 65 -6.54 14.06 -12.21
C LEU A 65 -5.42 13.69 -11.23
N ALA A 66 -5.75 12.95 -10.18
CA ALA A 66 -4.76 12.41 -9.25
C ALA A 66 -3.78 11.47 -9.97
N GLY A 67 -4.25 10.65 -10.91
CA GLY A 67 -3.41 9.76 -11.72
C GLY A 67 -2.37 10.48 -12.56
N LYS A 68 -2.73 11.63 -13.13
CA LYS A 68 -1.78 12.48 -13.86
C LYS A 68 -0.74 13.12 -12.95
N LEU A 69 -1.10 13.40 -11.69
CA LEU A 69 -0.20 14.02 -10.71
C LEU A 69 0.74 13.03 -10.02
N TYR A 70 0.32 11.78 -9.82
CA TYR A 70 1.04 10.76 -9.04
C TYR A 70 1.64 9.63 -9.88
N GLY A 71 1.36 9.55 -11.19
CA GLY A 71 1.86 8.47 -12.04
C GLY A 71 1.22 7.13 -11.70
N PHE A 72 -0.03 6.92 -12.15
CA PHE A 72 -0.70 5.64 -11.95
C PHE A 72 -0.33 4.62 -13.04
N ILE A 73 -0.05 3.38 -12.62
CA ILE A 73 0.04 2.23 -13.50
C ILE A 73 -1.33 1.54 -13.49
N PRO A 74 -2.07 1.56 -14.61
CA PRO A 74 -3.42 0.98 -14.66
C PRO A 74 -3.37 -0.53 -14.45
N THR A 75 -4.29 -1.03 -13.63
CA THR A 75 -4.44 -2.46 -13.32
C THR A 75 -5.89 -2.88 -13.28
N ASN A 76 -6.15 -4.18 -13.43
CA ASN A 76 -7.45 -4.77 -13.19
C ASN A 76 -7.49 -5.34 -11.75
N ARG A 77 -8.63 -5.14 -11.04
CA ARG A 77 -8.79 -5.58 -9.63
C ARG A 77 -8.90 -7.09 -9.47
N THR A 78 -9.41 -7.78 -10.48
CA THR A 78 -9.63 -9.23 -10.41
C THR A 78 -8.36 -10.01 -10.68
N HIS A 79 -7.53 -9.53 -11.60
CA HIS A 79 -6.25 -10.16 -11.95
C HIS A 79 -5.24 -9.12 -12.43
N LEU A 80 -3.99 -9.32 -12.05
CA LEU A 80 -2.90 -8.47 -12.49
C LEU A 80 -2.49 -8.89 -13.92
N ALA A 81 -2.83 -8.05 -14.90
CA ALA A 81 -2.51 -8.33 -16.29
C ALA A 81 -0.98 -8.41 -16.52
N PRO A 82 -0.48 -9.28 -17.42
CA PRO A 82 0.95 -9.35 -17.74
C PRO A 82 1.56 -8.01 -18.16
N SER A 83 0.80 -7.17 -18.85
CA SER A 83 1.19 -5.82 -19.25
C SER A 83 1.41 -4.90 -18.04
N THR A 84 0.55 -5.00 -17.02
CA THR A 84 0.69 -4.25 -15.76
C THR A 84 1.93 -4.71 -15.00
N ILE A 85 2.16 -6.02 -14.89
CA ILE A 85 3.36 -6.57 -14.26
C ILE A 85 4.62 -6.05 -14.96
N LYS A 86 4.63 -6.10 -16.30
CA LYS A 86 5.76 -5.59 -17.11
C LYS A 86 6.03 -4.10 -16.82
N LYS A 87 5.00 -3.26 -16.83
CA LYS A 87 5.13 -1.82 -16.52
C LYS A 87 5.64 -1.57 -15.11
N ALA A 88 5.12 -2.30 -14.12
CA ALA A 88 5.54 -2.18 -12.73
C ALA A 88 7.03 -2.60 -12.54
N LEU A 89 7.44 -3.71 -13.14
CA LEU A 89 8.84 -4.14 -13.11
C LEU A 89 9.76 -3.14 -13.82
N GLN A 90 9.35 -2.59 -14.96
CA GLN A 90 10.11 -1.55 -15.66
C GLN A 90 10.27 -0.29 -14.79
N ALA A 91 9.22 0.13 -14.06
CA ALA A 91 9.32 1.25 -13.14
C ALA A 91 10.35 0.97 -12.03
N LEU A 92 10.29 -0.20 -11.40
CA LEU A 92 11.27 -0.60 -10.38
C LEU A 92 12.71 -0.70 -10.95
N THR A 93 12.88 -1.20 -12.17
CA THR A 93 14.21 -1.25 -12.83
C THR A 93 14.80 0.15 -13.08
N ARG A 94 13.96 1.17 -13.27
CA ARG A 94 14.41 2.58 -13.39
C ARG A 94 14.77 3.22 -12.04
N GLY A 95 14.54 2.51 -10.91
CA GLY A 95 14.75 3.05 -9.58
C GLY A 95 13.50 3.72 -8.98
N ASP A 96 12.33 3.61 -9.63
CA ASP A 96 11.09 4.21 -9.14
C ASP A 96 10.59 3.50 -7.87
N ILE A 97 9.81 4.23 -7.07
CA ILE A 97 9.10 3.69 -5.91
C ILE A 97 7.70 3.27 -6.37
N LEU A 98 7.31 2.04 -6.05
CA LEU A 98 6.01 1.49 -6.42
C LEU A 98 5.09 1.39 -5.21
N GLY A 99 3.93 2.04 -5.25
CA GLY A 99 2.88 1.93 -4.24
C GLY A 99 1.87 0.84 -4.63
N ILE A 100 1.58 -0.05 -3.71
CA ILE A 100 0.61 -1.13 -3.92
C ILE A 100 -0.34 -1.25 -2.73
N PHE A 101 -1.59 -1.58 -3.05
CA PHE A 101 -2.62 -1.95 -2.08
C PHE A 101 -2.86 -3.46 -2.20
N PRO A 102 -2.32 -4.29 -1.29
CA PRO A 102 -2.39 -5.75 -1.44
C PRO A 102 -3.82 -6.29 -1.56
N GLU A 103 -4.77 -5.64 -0.93
CA GLU A 103 -6.19 -5.99 -0.91
C GLU A 103 -6.90 -5.74 -2.26
N ALA A 104 -6.36 -4.85 -3.10
CA ALA A 104 -6.88 -4.39 -4.39
C ALA A 104 -8.24 -3.66 -4.35
N THR A 105 -8.91 -3.62 -3.21
CA THR A 105 -10.18 -2.90 -3.01
C THR A 105 -10.20 -2.26 -1.64
N SER A 106 -10.82 -1.10 -1.49
CA SER A 106 -10.98 -0.42 -0.20
C SER A 106 -11.94 -1.18 0.72
N GLY A 107 -11.73 -1.06 2.03
CA GLY A 107 -12.57 -1.69 3.04
C GLY A 107 -12.37 -1.07 4.43
N PHE A 108 -13.12 -1.54 5.43
CA PHE A 108 -13.01 -1.05 6.80
C PHE A 108 -11.89 -1.71 7.60
N ALA A 109 -11.53 -2.94 7.27
CA ALA A 109 -10.51 -3.73 7.94
C ALA A 109 -9.70 -4.54 6.91
N LEU A 110 -8.54 -5.06 7.32
CA LEU A 110 -7.64 -5.82 6.46
C LEU A 110 -8.30 -7.09 5.92
N ARG A 111 -8.06 -7.37 4.65
CA ARG A 111 -8.51 -8.56 3.93
C ARG A 111 -7.32 -9.29 3.31
N LYS A 112 -7.59 -10.52 2.85
CA LYS A 112 -6.56 -11.35 2.20
C LYS A 112 -5.99 -10.66 0.96
N PRO A 113 -4.65 -10.70 0.77
CA PRO A 113 -4.00 -10.05 -0.35
C PRO A 113 -4.27 -10.79 -1.66
N LYS A 114 -4.24 -10.07 -2.76
CA LYS A 114 -4.25 -10.65 -4.09
C LYS A 114 -2.86 -11.19 -4.47
N LYS A 115 -2.80 -12.38 -5.06
CA LYS A 115 -1.55 -13.06 -5.46
C LYS A 115 -0.64 -12.23 -6.35
N GLY A 116 -1.22 -11.35 -7.18
CA GLY A 116 -0.47 -10.52 -8.11
C GLY A 116 0.54 -9.59 -7.43
N VAL A 117 0.16 -9.03 -6.29
CA VAL A 117 1.05 -8.17 -5.48
C VAL A 117 2.25 -8.96 -4.96
N THR A 118 1.99 -10.13 -4.38
CA THR A 118 3.04 -11.03 -3.88
C THR A 118 3.96 -11.48 -5.02
N TYR A 119 3.39 -11.84 -6.18
CA TYR A 119 4.17 -12.20 -7.35
C TYR A 119 5.12 -11.07 -7.78
N LEU A 120 4.63 -9.83 -7.82
CA LEU A 120 5.43 -8.66 -8.19
C LEU A 120 6.57 -8.43 -7.18
N SER A 121 6.29 -8.56 -5.88
CA SER A 121 7.29 -8.41 -4.82
C SER A 121 8.44 -9.42 -4.97
N ILE A 122 8.12 -10.68 -5.25
CA ILE A 122 9.13 -11.73 -5.47
C ILE A 122 9.94 -11.45 -6.74
N LYS A 123 9.25 -11.12 -7.85
CA LYS A 123 9.90 -10.90 -9.16
C LYS A 123 10.78 -9.68 -9.23
N SER A 124 10.49 -8.66 -8.44
CA SER A 124 11.28 -7.42 -8.41
C SER A 124 12.52 -7.52 -7.53
N ALA A 125 12.58 -8.48 -6.60
CA ALA A 125 13.61 -8.58 -5.56
C ALA A 125 13.78 -7.29 -4.73
N CYS A 126 12.80 -6.39 -4.77
CA CYS A 126 12.86 -5.12 -4.07
C CYS A 126 12.43 -5.27 -2.62
N LYS A 127 13.00 -4.44 -1.74
CA LYS A 127 12.52 -4.32 -0.36
C LYS A 127 11.08 -3.84 -0.33
N ILE A 128 10.32 -4.31 0.66
CA ILE A 128 8.94 -3.91 0.90
C ILE A 128 8.93 -3.01 2.13
N LEU A 129 8.36 -1.81 1.99
CA LEU A 129 8.13 -0.85 3.06
C LEU A 129 6.66 -0.95 3.47
N PRO A 130 6.32 -1.51 4.64
CA PRO A 130 4.94 -1.59 5.08
C PRO A 130 4.48 -0.22 5.62
N VAL A 131 3.27 0.18 5.28
CA VAL A 131 2.67 1.45 5.72
C VAL A 131 1.23 1.21 6.16
N GLY A 132 0.89 1.69 7.35
CA GLY A 132 -0.47 1.69 7.89
C GLY A 132 -1.06 3.10 7.88
N VAL A 133 -2.27 3.27 7.32
CA VAL A 133 -3.02 4.53 7.27
C VAL A 133 -4.36 4.34 7.96
N ILE A 134 -4.70 5.22 8.92
CA ILE A 134 -5.96 5.21 9.67
C ILE A 134 -6.45 6.63 9.98
N GLY A 135 -7.75 6.76 10.21
CA GLY A 135 -8.36 8.01 10.69
C GLY A 135 -9.08 8.81 9.61
N LEU A 136 -9.39 8.18 8.46
CA LEU A 136 -10.16 8.80 7.37
C LEU A 136 -11.65 8.43 7.38
N ASP A 137 -12.09 7.55 8.27
CA ASP A 137 -13.44 6.96 8.25
C ASP A 137 -14.55 8.00 8.23
N ASP A 138 -14.44 9.02 9.09
CA ASP A 138 -15.45 10.08 9.23
C ASP A 138 -15.03 11.41 8.58
N ILE A 139 -14.18 11.35 7.55
CA ILE A 139 -13.58 12.56 6.97
C ILE A 139 -14.64 13.57 6.49
N TRP A 140 -15.68 13.10 5.84
CA TRP A 140 -16.77 13.94 5.34
C TRP A 140 -17.57 14.61 6.46
N ASN A 141 -17.96 13.85 7.50
CA ASN A 141 -18.68 14.40 8.66
C ASN A 141 -17.82 15.42 9.41
N ASN A 142 -16.52 15.15 9.55
CA ASN A 142 -15.60 16.09 10.19
C ASN A 142 -15.51 17.40 9.39
N TRP A 143 -15.36 17.32 8.07
CA TRP A 143 -15.27 18.51 7.22
C TRP A 143 -16.57 19.32 7.23
N PHE A 144 -17.76 18.69 7.16
CA PHE A 144 -19.03 19.37 7.29
C PHE A 144 -19.19 20.09 8.63
N ARG A 145 -18.54 19.60 9.69
CA ARG A 145 -18.52 20.21 11.02
C ARG A 145 -17.39 21.23 11.21
N GLY A 146 -16.60 21.53 10.19
CA GLY A 146 -15.42 22.40 10.29
C GLY A 146 -14.28 21.80 11.13
N VAL A 147 -14.29 20.49 11.38
CA VAL A 147 -13.28 19.79 12.19
C VAL A 147 -12.26 19.15 11.27
N ARG A 148 -10.98 19.35 11.57
CA ARG A 148 -9.89 18.67 10.85
C ARG A 148 -9.69 17.27 11.41
N PRO A 149 -9.95 16.20 10.63
CA PRO A 149 -9.75 14.83 11.09
C PRO A 149 -8.27 14.56 11.41
N LYS A 150 -8.03 13.76 12.45
CA LYS A 150 -6.68 13.27 12.79
C LYS A 150 -6.42 11.99 12.01
N VAL A 151 -5.38 12.01 11.19
CA VAL A 151 -4.94 10.86 10.39
C VAL A 151 -3.56 10.41 10.87
N SER A 152 -3.40 9.12 11.07
CA SER A 152 -2.12 8.53 11.42
C SER A 152 -1.56 7.74 10.23
N VAL A 153 -0.31 8.02 9.86
CA VAL A 153 0.46 7.23 8.90
C VAL A 153 1.64 6.63 9.65
N ARG A 154 1.68 5.31 9.75
CA ARG A 154 2.75 4.58 10.41
C ARG A 154 3.56 3.82 9.38
N ILE A 155 4.86 4.01 9.40
CA ILE A 155 5.82 3.41 8.47
C ILE A 155 6.64 2.41 9.27
N GLY A 156 6.60 1.14 8.87
CA GLY A 156 7.36 0.07 9.52
C GLY A 156 8.72 -0.16 8.89
N LYS A 157 9.49 -1.06 9.47
CA LYS A 157 10.83 -1.43 8.96
C LYS A 157 10.70 -2.10 7.60
N PRO A 158 11.54 -1.73 6.60
CA PRO A 158 11.56 -2.41 5.32
C PRO A 158 12.10 -3.83 5.48
N PHE A 159 11.50 -4.77 4.76
CA PHE A 159 11.90 -6.18 4.75
C PHE A 159 12.04 -6.71 3.33
N SER A 160 12.68 -7.87 3.18
CA SER A 160 12.88 -8.55 1.91
C SER A 160 12.09 -9.85 1.88
N VAL A 161 11.66 -10.26 0.69
CA VAL A 161 11.05 -11.56 0.43
C VAL A 161 12.00 -12.41 -0.43
N PRO A 162 11.81 -13.74 -0.48
CA PRO A 162 12.61 -14.61 -1.37
C PRO A 162 12.54 -14.16 -2.83
N GLU A 163 13.65 -14.20 -3.54
CA GLU A 163 13.79 -13.67 -4.91
C GLU A 163 13.40 -14.69 -6.00
N LYS A 164 13.28 -15.97 -5.64
CA LYS A 164 13.06 -17.05 -6.60
C LYS A 164 11.84 -17.88 -6.26
N PHE A 165 11.10 -18.23 -7.30
CA PHE A 165 10.01 -19.18 -7.18
C PHE A 165 10.53 -20.61 -7.17
N PRO A 166 9.94 -21.50 -6.36
CA PRO A 166 10.19 -22.93 -6.49
C PRO A 166 9.70 -23.43 -7.85
N PRO A 167 10.33 -24.44 -8.45
CA PRO A 167 9.89 -25.02 -9.74
C PRO A 167 8.50 -25.67 -9.65
N ASP A 168 8.19 -26.27 -8.52
CA ASP A 168 6.91 -26.95 -8.29
C ASP A 168 5.76 -25.95 -8.16
N ARG A 169 4.65 -26.23 -8.87
CA ARG A 169 3.48 -25.34 -8.93
C ARG A 169 2.80 -25.20 -7.56
N ASN A 170 2.63 -26.30 -6.83
CA ASN A 170 1.92 -26.26 -5.53
C ASN A 170 2.75 -25.52 -4.48
N LYS A 171 4.07 -25.74 -4.47
CA LYS A 171 5.00 -24.99 -3.62
C LYS A 171 5.00 -23.51 -3.96
N ARG A 172 4.90 -23.16 -5.25
CA ARG A 172 4.79 -21.77 -5.69
C ARG A 172 3.50 -21.10 -5.20
N GLU A 173 2.36 -21.78 -5.34
CA GLU A 173 1.07 -21.27 -4.86
C GLU A 173 1.08 -21.06 -3.34
N LYS A 174 1.63 -22.02 -2.60
CA LYS A 174 1.81 -21.90 -1.15
C LYS A 174 2.71 -20.72 -0.80
N MET A 175 3.85 -20.59 -1.43
CA MET A 175 4.79 -19.48 -1.22
C MET A 175 4.13 -18.11 -1.47
N LEU A 176 3.35 -17.97 -2.55
CA LEU A 176 2.61 -16.74 -2.84
C LEU A 176 1.62 -16.39 -1.73
N SER A 177 0.91 -17.40 -1.20
CA SER A 177 -0.03 -17.21 -0.10
C SER A 177 0.69 -16.83 1.20
N ASP A 178 1.76 -17.55 1.55
CA ASP A 178 2.50 -17.35 2.80
C ASP A 178 3.15 -15.97 2.84
N ILE A 179 3.81 -15.55 1.76
CA ILE A 179 4.44 -14.21 1.66
C ILE A 179 3.37 -13.12 1.63
N GLY A 180 2.26 -13.33 0.91
CA GLY A 180 1.16 -12.38 0.91
C GLY A 180 0.60 -12.15 2.32
N ASN A 181 0.37 -13.21 3.08
CA ASN A 181 -0.07 -13.13 4.46
C ASN A 181 0.98 -12.45 5.35
N ASP A 182 2.26 -12.68 5.10
CA ASP A 182 3.35 -12.07 5.85
C ASP A 182 3.41 -10.55 5.62
N ILE A 183 3.29 -10.11 4.37
CA ILE A 183 3.16 -8.67 4.03
C ILE A 183 1.99 -8.04 4.80
N MET A 184 0.84 -8.72 4.84
CA MET A 184 -0.33 -8.21 5.55
C MET A 184 -0.13 -8.18 7.07
N CYS A 185 0.60 -9.13 7.65
CA CYS A 185 0.95 -9.11 9.08
C CYS A 185 1.87 -7.94 9.42
N HIS A 186 2.81 -7.58 8.56
CA HIS A 186 3.63 -6.37 8.71
C HIS A 186 2.76 -5.10 8.68
N ILE A 187 1.76 -5.03 7.79
CA ILE A 187 0.82 -3.89 7.75
C ILE A 187 -0.06 -3.89 9.01
N ALA A 188 -0.58 -5.06 9.42
CA ALA A 188 -1.43 -5.20 10.60
C ALA A 188 -0.73 -4.72 11.88
N ALA A 189 0.59 -4.98 12.02
CA ALA A 189 1.39 -4.51 13.15
C ALA A 189 1.39 -2.98 13.31
N LEU A 190 1.13 -2.24 12.24
CA LEU A 190 1.06 -0.77 12.22
C LEU A 190 -0.36 -0.24 12.50
N LEU A 191 -1.35 -1.11 12.58
CA LEU A 191 -2.77 -0.78 12.73
C LEU A 191 -3.31 -1.23 14.11
N PRO A 192 -4.39 -0.61 14.60
CA PRO A 192 -5.07 -1.09 15.81
C PRO A 192 -5.78 -2.43 15.53
N GLU A 193 -5.95 -3.25 16.57
CA GLU A 193 -6.56 -4.59 16.46
C GLU A 193 -7.95 -4.59 15.82
N SER A 194 -8.74 -3.54 16.05
CA SER A 194 -10.06 -3.37 15.44
C SER A 194 -10.02 -3.28 13.89
N ARG A 195 -8.85 -3.12 13.31
CA ARG A 195 -8.62 -3.02 11.85
C ARG A 195 -7.94 -4.25 11.25
N HIS A 196 -7.61 -5.24 12.05
CA HIS A 196 -6.89 -6.45 11.59
C HIS A 196 -7.75 -7.34 10.68
N GLY A 197 -9.09 -7.31 10.77
CA GLY A 197 -9.99 -8.07 9.90
C GLY A 197 -9.63 -9.55 9.81
N ASP A 198 -9.32 -10.06 8.62
CA ASP A 198 -8.92 -11.46 8.40
C ASP A 198 -7.65 -11.89 9.15
N TYR A 199 -6.93 -10.94 9.73
CA TYR A 199 -5.68 -11.14 10.48
C TYR A 199 -5.85 -11.00 11.99
N ALA A 200 -7.09 -10.81 12.48
CA ALA A 200 -7.35 -10.73 13.92
C ALA A 200 -6.86 -11.98 14.65
N GLY A 201 -6.12 -11.79 15.74
CA GLY A 201 -5.55 -12.89 16.53
C GLY A 201 -4.34 -13.60 15.91
N ASN A 202 -3.82 -13.17 14.78
CA ASN A 202 -2.64 -13.78 14.16
C ASN A 202 -1.38 -13.44 14.98
N GLN A 203 -0.75 -14.48 15.55
CA GLN A 203 0.42 -14.35 16.42
C GLN A 203 1.63 -13.68 15.72
N LYS A 204 1.77 -13.83 14.40
CA LYS A 204 2.86 -13.21 13.65
C LYS A 204 2.88 -11.68 13.74
N ILE A 205 1.72 -11.05 13.95
CA ILE A 205 1.64 -9.59 14.09
C ILE A 205 2.50 -9.11 15.27
N GLY A 206 2.55 -9.89 16.35
CA GLY A 206 3.36 -9.58 17.53
C GLY A 206 4.86 -9.46 17.24
N TYR A 207 5.38 -10.23 16.28
CA TYR A 207 6.81 -10.19 15.91
C TYR A 207 7.21 -8.93 15.15
N TYR A 208 6.23 -8.19 14.57
CA TYR A 208 6.46 -7.01 13.74
C TYR A 208 6.05 -5.71 14.44
N LYS A 209 5.51 -5.78 15.66
CA LYS A 209 5.28 -4.60 16.51
C LYS A 209 6.62 -4.13 17.07
N ASP A 210 6.99 -2.89 16.78
CA ASP A 210 8.14 -2.19 17.40
C ASP A 210 7.73 -1.58 18.73
#